data_423ba81faef29594cec2df4ab4645f9f
#
_entry.id   423ba81faef29594cec2df4ab4645f9f
#
_cell.length_a   1.000
_cell.length_b   1.000
_cell.length_c   1.000
_cell.angle_alpha   90.00
_cell.angle_beta   90.00
_cell.angle_gamma   90.00
#
_symmetry.space_group_name_H-M   'P 1'
#
loop_
_entity.id
_entity.type
_entity.pdbx_description
1 polymer ?
#
loop_
_entity_poly.entity_id
_entity_poly.type
_entity_poly.pdbx_seq_one_letter_code
_entity_poly.pdbx_strand_id
1 'polypeptide(L)'
;MPVVNLRLYGAFREIERVAPDLVAAHARKQAALKAIKVLYRDAIVSAIAGVQKAWAQRRERACPWFQQAIRHLQQVDELFLAEADRLHDQFAETERPLSHPAVESVRGAILDRLSGCSALLIAGGHVGVLRNRMSFFGLDEALRQKPIIAWSGGAMVLAERILLYHDHTTHGVGLAEYLDRGFGLVPGVVFLPHAEQRLELSRPENVAILAARLAPLRPVALENGGGIDAHGQCFGRADAIRELTVDGHLAPYDPAHRTAGGDDAARS
;
A
#
# COMPACT_ATOMS: atom_id res chain seq x y z
N MET A 1 -14.78 -22.04 -14.67
CA MET A 1 -15.35 -21.76 -13.33
C MET A 1 -16.15 -20.47 -13.38
N PRO A 2 -17.32 -20.37 -12.76
CA PRO A 2 -18.07 -19.12 -12.72
C PRO A 2 -17.34 -18.08 -11.86
N VAL A 3 -17.36 -16.82 -12.33
CA VAL A 3 -16.82 -15.68 -11.57
C VAL A 3 -17.96 -15.04 -10.79
N VAL A 4 -17.80 -14.92 -9.47
CA VAL A 4 -18.74 -14.25 -8.57
C VAL A 4 -18.21 -12.90 -8.17
N ASN A 5 -18.95 -11.83 -8.43
CA ASN A 5 -18.58 -10.49 -8.00
C ASN A 5 -19.03 -10.25 -6.54
N LEU A 6 -18.11 -9.89 -5.65
CA LEU A 6 -18.43 -9.57 -4.25
C LEU A 6 -19.20 -8.27 -4.11
N ARG A 7 -19.21 -7.40 -5.14
CA ARG A 7 -19.99 -6.15 -5.20
C ARG A 7 -19.73 -5.18 -4.04
N LEU A 8 -18.48 -5.03 -3.57
CA LEU A 8 -18.13 -4.19 -2.42
C LEU A 8 -18.62 -2.74 -2.56
N TYR A 9 -18.60 -2.18 -3.75
CA TYR A 9 -19.13 -0.84 -4.02
C TYR A 9 -20.66 -0.78 -3.89
N GLY A 10 -21.38 -1.79 -4.40
CA GLY A 10 -22.82 -1.91 -4.25
C GLY A 10 -23.23 -2.16 -2.80
N ALA A 11 -22.48 -3.00 -2.10
CA ALA A 11 -22.65 -3.28 -0.68
C ALA A 11 -22.52 -2.00 0.18
N PHE A 12 -21.53 -1.16 -0.12
CA PHE A 12 -21.41 0.11 0.60
C PHE A 12 -22.54 1.09 0.30
N ARG A 13 -23.04 1.16 -0.94
CA ARG A 13 -24.23 1.97 -1.27
C ARG A 13 -25.48 1.51 -0.52
N GLU A 14 -25.58 0.23 -0.22
CA GLU A 14 -26.66 -0.28 0.63
C GLU A 14 -26.53 0.27 2.05
N ILE A 15 -25.32 0.27 2.61
CA ILE A 15 -25.06 0.89 3.92
C ILE A 15 -25.39 2.39 3.89
N GLU A 16 -25.03 3.11 2.83
CA GLU A 16 -25.39 4.54 2.66
C GLU A 16 -26.89 4.78 2.80
N ARG A 17 -27.72 3.82 2.36
CA ARG A 17 -29.17 3.94 2.41
C ARG A 17 -29.76 3.56 3.78
N VAL A 18 -29.18 2.57 4.47
CA VAL A 18 -29.80 1.98 5.68
C VAL A 18 -29.14 2.39 7.00
N ALA A 19 -27.94 2.97 6.95
CA ALA A 19 -27.18 3.44 8.11
C ALA A 19 -26.50 4.80 7.84
N PRO A 20 -27.27 5.86 7.56
CA PRO A 20 -26.73 7.16 7.16
C PRO A 20 -25.83 7.79 8.24
N ASP A 21 -26.12 7.58 9.52
CA ASP A 21 -25.30 8.12 10.62
C ASP A 21 -23.91 7.48 10.66
N LEU A 22 -23.81 6.17 10.45
CA LEU A 22 -22.54 5.47 10.35
C LEU A 22 -21.74 5.94 9.13
N VAL A 23 -22.44 6.17 8.01
CA VAL A 23 -21.81 6.71 6.79
C VAL A 23 -21.31 8.14 7.01
N ALA A 24 -22.08 8.97 7.73
CA ALA A 24 -21.64 10.31 8.10
C ALA A 24 -20.39 10.28 9.01
N ALA A 25 -20.35 9.36 9.98
CA ALA A 25 -19.15 9.14 10.81
C ALA A 25 -17.94 8.68 9.98
N HIS A 26 -18.16 7.73 9.06
CA HIS A 26 -17.14 7.28 8.13
C HIS A 26 -16.65 8.45 7.23
N ALA A 27 -17.54 9.31 6.75
CA ALA A 27 -17.18 10.49 5.97
C ALA A 27 -16.33 11.48 6.79
N ARG A 28 -16.64 11.69 8.08
CA ARG A 28 -15.80 12.48 9.00
C ARG A 28 -14.39 11.90 9.12
N LYS A 29 -14.26 10.59 9.29
CA LYS A 29 -12.94 9.91 9.28
C LYS A 29 -12.19 10.17 7.97
N GLN A 30 -12.86 10.03 6.81
CA GLN A 30 -12.23 10.29 5.51
C GLN A 30 -11.79 11.75 5.36
N ALA A 31 -12.56 12.70 5.88
CA ALA A 31 -12.19 14.12 5.88
C ALA A 31 -10.95 14.37 6.77
N ALA A 32 -10.87 13.73 7.94
CA ALA A 32 -9.70 13.82 8.82
C ALA A 32 -8.44 13.22 8.16
N LEU A 33 -8.55 12.04 7.54
CA LEU A 33 -7.46 11.42 6.77
C LEU A 33 -6.99 12.34 5.63
N LYS A 34 -7.92 13.00 4.94
CA LYS A 34 -7.57 13.97 3.89
C LYS A 34 -6.86 15.19 4.47
N ALA A 35 -7.26 15.67 5.64
CA ALA A 35 -6.63 16.82 6.30
C ALA A 35 -5.18 16.51 6.71
N ILE A 36 -4.91 15.38 7.35
CA ILE A 36 -3.52 15.00 7.68
C ILE A 36 -2.68 14.74 6.42
N LYS A 37 -3.30 14.27 5.33
CA LYS A 37 -2.62 14.08 4.05
C LYS A 37 -2.14 15.38 3.43
N VAL A 38 -2.86 16.49 3.62
CA VAL A 38 -2.41 17.82 3.17
C VAL A 38 -1.14 18.23 3.93
N LEU A 39 -1.15 18.11 5.27
CA LEU A 39 0.03 18.42 6.09
C LEU A 39 1.23 17.53 5.75
N TYR A 40 0.97 16.25 5.53
CA TYR A 40 2.00 15.29 5.10
C TYR A 40 2.62 15.69 3.76
N ARG A 41 1.82 16.12 2.78
CA ARG A 41 2.33 16.56 1.48
C ARG A 41 3.26 17.76 1.58
N ASP A 42 2.92 18.72 2.41
CA ASP A 42 3.77 19.89 2.64
C ASP A 42 5.10 19.48 3.30
N ALA A 43 5.05 18.60 4.30
CA ALA A 43 6.23 18.10 4.99
C ALA A 43 7.14 17.24 4.06
N ILE A 44 6.54 16.36 3.26
CA ILE A 44 7.30 15.45 2.39
C ILE A 44 8.00 16.17 1.25
N VAL A 45 7.40 17.23 0.70
CA VAL A 45 8.06 18.06 -0.33
C VAL A 45 9.37 18.63 0.20
N SER A 46 9.35 19.21 1.39
CA SER A 46 10.54 19.76 2.04
C SER A 46 11.58 18.69 2.36
N ALA A 47 11.13 17.54 2.89
CA ALA A 47 12.02 16.43 3.23
C ALA A 47 12.71 15.83 1.97
N ILE A 48 11.96 15.62 0.89
CA ILE A 48 12.52 15.10 -0.38
C ILE A 48 13.53 16.09 -0.98
N ALA A 49 13.22 17.39 -0.97
CA ALA A 49 14.17 18.40 -1.45
C ALA A 49 15.48 18.36 -0.66
N GLY A 50 15.43 18.13 0.65
CA GLY A 50 16.61 17.91 1.49
C GLY A 50 17.41 16.67 1.09
N VAL A 51 16.72 15.55 0.81
CA VAL A 51 17.36 14.30 0.35
C VAL A 51 18.02 14.50 -1.02
N GLN A 52 17.33 15.12 -1.97
CA GLN A 52 17.86 15.40 -3.31
C GLN A 52 19.11 16.29 -3.26
N LYS A 53 19.09 17.33 -2.42
CA LYS A 53 20.25 18.20 -2.20
C LYS A 53 21.44 17.41 -1.61
N ALA A 54 21.19 16.57 -0.63
CA ALA A 54 22.22 15.73 -0.03
C ALA A 54 22.78 14.70 -1.02
N TRP A 55 21.90 14.14 -1.86
CA TRP A 55 22.30 13.25 -2.95
C TRP A 55 23.23 13.93 -3.96
N ALA A 56 22.84 15.09 -4.45
CA ALA A 56 23.64 15.85 -5.45
C ALA A 56 25.03 16.26 -4.94
N GLN A 57 25.17 16.46 -3.62
CA GLN A 57 26.44 16.89 -3.00
C GLN A 57 27.27 15.75 -2.42
N ARG A 58 26.77 14.51 -2.47
CA ARG A 58 27.53 13.38 -1.94
C ARG A 58 28.77 13.09 -2.78
N ARG A 59 29.90 12.90 -2.11
CA ARG A 59 31.16 12.44 -2.72
C ARG A 59 31.32 10.92 -2.63
N GLU A 60 30.67 10.31 -1.63
CA GLU A 60 30.73 8.88 -1.31
C GLU A 60 29.30 8.33 -1.07
N ARG A 61 29.14 7.02 -1.24
CA ARG A 61 27.85 6.35 -1.00
C ARG A 61 27.38 6.48 0.46
N ALA A 62 28.30 6.42 1.41
CA ALA A 62 28.02 6.51 2.86
C ALA A 62 27.99 7.94 3.39
N CYS A 63 27.49 8.91 2.63
CA CYS A 63 27.40 10.31 3.06
C CYS A 63 26.49 10.46 4.27
N PRO A 64 26.98 10.91 5.45
CA PRO A 64 26.18 11.05 6.67
C PRO A 64 24.97 11.98 6.49
N TRP A 65 25.12 13.04 5.71
CA TRP A 65 24.03 13.99 5.44
C TRP A 65 22.91 13.37 4.62
N PHE A 66 23.26 12.52 3.65
CA PHE A 66 22.25 11.78 2.88
C PHE A 66 21.48 10.79 3.79
N GLN A 67 22.20 10.04 4.63
CA GLN A 67 21.57 9.13 5.58
C GLN A 67 20.66 9.85 6.57
N GLN A 68 21.09 11.04 7.06
CA GLN A 68 20.28 11.84 7.96
C GLN A 68 19.02 12.38 7.27
N ALA A 69 19.14 12.83 6.03
CA ALA A 69 18.00 13.30 5.24
C ALA A 69 17.00 12.18 4.96
N ILE A 70 17.46 10.97 4.66
CA ILE A 70 16.60 9.78 4.52
C ILE A 70 15.88 9.46 5.84
N ARG A 71 16.58 9.44 6.98
CA ARG A 71 15.93 9.21 8.28
C ARG A 71 14.85 10.26 8.58
N HIS A 72 15.11 11.53 8.26
CA HIS A 72 14.11 12.58 8.43
C HIS A 72 12.88 12.33 7.53
N LEU A 73 13.08 11.95 6.27
CA LEU A 73 12.00 11.60 5.35
C LEU A 73 11.18 10.41 5.88
N GLN A 74 11.85 9.37 6.37
CA GLN A 74 11.19 8.21 6.99
C GLN A 74 10.38 8.60 8.24
N GLN A 75 10.89 9.52 9.07
CA GLN A 75 10.14 10.03 10.24
C GLN A 75 8.86 10.76 9.85
N VAL A 76 8.89 11.55 8.78
CA VAL A 76 7.69 12.21 8.23
C VAL A 76 6.67 11.16 7.73
N ASP A 77 7.15 10.12 7.06
CA ASP A 77 6.32 9.02 6.57
C ASP A 77 5.65 8.26 7.74
N GLU A 78 6.43 7.89 8.76
CA GLU A 78 5.92 7.15 9.92
C GLU A 78 4.93 7.98 10.75
N LEU A 79 5.18 9.29 10.90
CA LEU A 79 4.22 10.18 11.57
C LEU A 79 2.87 10.19 10.85
N PHE A 80 2.89 10.28 9.52
CA PHE A 80 1.65 10.23 8.74
C PHE A 80 0.92 8.89 8.91
N LEU A 81 1.65 7.77 8.81
CA LEU A 81 1.06 6.44 8.96
C LEU A 81 0.50 6.22 10.37
N ALA A 82 1.21 6.65 11.41
CA ALA A 82 0.75 6.54 12.79
C ALA A 82 -0.53 7.36 13.04
N GLU A 83 -0.62 8.58 12.47
CA GLU A 83 -1.83 9.39 12.57
C GLU A 83 -3.01 8.79 11.77
N ALA A 84 -2.74 8.18 10.62
CA ALA A 84 -3.75 7.46 9.86
C ALA A 84 -4.27 6.24 10.64
N ASP A 85 -3.39 5.43 11.24
CA ASP A 85 -3.75 4.31 12.09
C ASP A 85 -4.62 4.77 13.26
N ARG A 86 -4.21 5.83 13.98
CA ARG A 86 -4.98 6.41 15.08
C ARG A 86 -6.42 6.79 14.66
N LEU A 87 -6.60 7.38 13.47
CA LEU A 87 -7.92 7.72 12.95
C LEU A 87 -8.75 6.49 12.57
N HIS A 88 -8.10 5.43 12.08
CA HIS A 88 -8.76 4.15 11.81
C HIS A 88 -9.23 3.48 13.11
N ASP A 89 -8.36 3.40 14.11
CA ASP A 89 -8.64 2.80 15.41
C ASP A 89 -9.74 3.56 16.16
N GLN A 90 -9.64 4.88 16.21
CA GLN A 90 -10.67 5.73 16.80
C GLN A 90 -12.05 5.48 16.17
N PHE A 91 -12.13 5.40 14.85
CA PHE A 91 -13.37 5.09 14.14
C PHE A 91 -13.88 3.68 14.50
N ALA A 92 -12.99 2.69 14.53
CA ALA A 92 -13.35 1.31 14.84
C ALA A 92 -13.87 1.17 16.29
N GLU A 93 -13.23 1.84 17.24
CA GLU A 93 -13.61 1.80 18.66
C GLU A 93 -14.91 2.57 18.95
N THR A 94 -15.07 3.76 18.35
CA THR A 94 -16.22 4.63 18.63
C THR A 94 -17.46 4.16 17.90
N GLU A 95 -17.35 3.90 16.61
CA GLU A 95 -18.53 3.60 15.77
C GLU A 95 -18.80 2.09 15.67
N ARG A 96 -17.82 1.24 15.96
CA ARG A 96 -17.92 -0.24 15.93
C ARG A 96 -18.64 -0.75 14.68
N PRO A 97 -18.18 -0.38 13.48
CA PRO A 97 -18.92 -0.62 12.25
C PRO A 97 -19.25 -2.10 12.03
N LEU A 98 -18.36 -3.01 12.45
CA LEU A 98 -18.57 -4.46 12.28
C LEU A 98 -19.66 -5.04 13.18
N SER A 99 -20.00 -4.36 14.27
CA SER A 99 -21.11 -4.73 15.18
C SER A 99 -22.41 -3.98 14.85
N HIS A 100 -22.43 -3.17 13.80
CA HIS A 100 -23.64 -2.49 13.36
C HIS A 100 -24.54 -3.46 12.57
N PRO A 101 -25.83 -3.65 12.92
CA PRO A 101 -26.69 -4.68 12.32
C PRO A 101 -26.77 -4.64 10.79
N ALA A 102 -26.79 -3.44 10.20
CA ALA A 102 -26.79 -3.29 8.75
C ALA A 102 -25.47 -3.76 8.12
N VAL A 103 -24.33 -3.48 8.78
CA VAL A 103 -23.01 -3.93 8.30
C VAL A 103 -22.86 -5.43 8.48
N GLU A 104 -23.28 -6.01 9.60
CA GLU A 104 -23.28 -7.45 9.84
C GLU A 104 -24.06 -8.20 8.74
N SER A 105 -25.28 -7.73 8.43
CA SER A 105 -26.11 -8.32 7.39
C SER A 105 -25.44 -8.30 6.00
N VAL A 106 -24.95 -7.12 5.60
CA VAL A 106 -24.29 -6.94 4.27
C VAL A 106 -22.98 -7.70 4.22
N ARG A 107 -22.17 -7.66 5.29
CA ARG A 107 -20.93 -8.41 5.43
C ARG A 107 -21.18 -9.92 5.37
N GLY A 108 -22.20 -10.42 6.04
CA GLY A 108 -22.62 -11.82 5.97
C GLY A 108 -22.82 -12.26 4.53
N ALA A 109 -23.61 -11.52 3.75
CA ALA A 109 -23.82 -11.81 2.33
C ALA A 109 -22.54 -11.76 1.47
N ILE A 110 -21.55 -10.92 1.82
CA ILE A 110 -20.24 -10.90 1.16
C ILE A 110 -19.46 -12.18 1.52
N LEU A 111 -19.41 -12.55 2.80
CA LEU A 111 -18.71 -13.73 3.27
C LEU A 111 -19.32 -15.03 2.75
N ASP A 112 -20.65 -15.12 2.65
CA ASP A 112 -21.35 -16.26 2.05
C ASP A 112 -20.97 -16.45 0.58
N ARG A 113 -20.91 -15.37 -0.19
CA ARG A 113 -20.41 -15.43 -1.57
C ARG A 113 -18.96 -15.88 -1.63
N LEU A 114 -18.11 -15.33 -0.77
CA LEU A 114 -16.71 -15.67 -0.70
C LEU A 114 -16.48 -17.13 -0.28
N SER A 115 -17.29 -17.67 0.65
CA SER A 115 -17.15 -19.06 1.12
C SER A 115 -17.28 -20.08 -0.02
N GLY A 116 -18.17 -19.82 -0.96
CA GLY A 116 -18.36 -20.63 -2.15
C GLY A 116 -17.27 -20.49 -3.25
N CYS A 117 -16.30 -19.60 -3.08
CA CYS A 117 -15.24 -19.36 -4.05
C CYS A 117 -13.97 -20.15 -3.70
N SER A 118 -13.29 -20.72 -4.70
CA SER A 118 -12.01 -21.41 -4.52
C SER A 118 -10.83 -20.44 -4.41
N ALA A 119 -10.96 -19.23 -4.94
CA ALA A 119 -9.92 -18.19 -4.91
C ALA A 119 -10.57 -16.82 -5.01
N LEU A 120 -9.84 -15.79 -4.55
CA LEU A 120 -10.22 -14.39 -4.66
C LEU A 120 -9.37 -13.69 -5.72
N LEU A 121 -10.03 -12.97 -6.62
CA LEU A 121 -9.38 -12.12 -7.63
C LEU A 121 -9.54 -10.65 -7.21
N ILE A 122 -8.42 -9.94 -7.03
CA ILE A 122 -8.41 -8.53 -6.62
C ILE A 122 -7.84 -7.70 -7.77
N ALA A 123 -8.73 -7.10 -8.54
CA ALA A 123 -8.36 -6.22 -9.64
C ALA A 123 -7.84 -4.87 -9.13
N GLY A 124 -7.11 -4.18 -10.02
CA GLY A 124 -6.74 -2.79 -9.82
C GLY A 124 -7.95 -1.84 -9.85
N GLY A 125 -7.67 -0.55 -9.82
CA GLY A 125 -8.62 0.53 -9.74
C GLY A 125 -8.15 1.58 -8.74
N HIS A 126 -9.07 2.35 -8.15
CA HIS A 126 -8.72 3.34 -7.15
C HIS A 126 -8.33 2.64 -5.82
N VAL A 127 -7.02 2.50 -5.60
CA VAL A 127 -6.45 1.71 -4.49
C VAL A 127 -7.00 2.14 -3.11
N GLY A 128 -7.16 3.44 -2.87
CA GLY A 128 -7.68 3.95 -1.61
C GLY A 128 -9.14 3.57 -1.38
N VAL A 129 -9.97 3.58 -2.43
CA VAL A 129 -11.37 3.13 -2.29
C VAL A 129 -11.44 1.62 -2.07
N LEU A 130 -10.61 0.85 -2.79
CA LEU A 130 -10.54 -0.60 -2.63
C LEU A 130 -10.15 -0.96 -1.19
N ARG A 131 -9.01 -0.45 -0.69
CA ARG A 131 -8.54 -0.66 0.68
C ARG A 131 -9.62 -0.28 1.70
N ASN A 132 -10.22 0.91 1.52
CA ASN A 132 -11.26 1.42 2.42
C ASN A 132 -12.49 0.50 2.48
N ARG A 133 -12.99 0.01 1.35
CA ARG A 133 -14.16 -0.88 1.31
C ARG A 133 -13.87 -2.23 1.94
N MET A 134 -12.71 -2.81 1.63
CA MET A 134 -12.31 -4.09 2.22
C MET A 134 -12.18 -3.98 3.74
N SER A 135 -11.55 -2.91 4.24
CA SER A 135 -11.40 -2.64 5.67
C SER A 135 -12.73 -2.33 6.36
N PHE A 136 -13.63 -1.55 5.73
CA PHE A 136 -14.95 -1.21 6.28
C PHE A 136 -15.80 -2.46 6.56
N PHE A 137 -15.69 -3.48 5.71
CA PHE A 137 -16.37 -4.76 5.88
C PHE A 137 -15.54 -5.80 6.66
N GLY A 138 -14.36 -5.45 7.19
CA GLY A 138 -13.51 -6.35 7.98
C GLY A 138 -13.18 -7.64 7.23
N LEU A 139 -12.68 -7.53 5.99
CA LEU A 139 -12.38 -8.69 5.17
C LEU A 139 -10.99 -9.27 5.42
N ASP A 140 -10.22 -8.71 6.33
CA ASP A 140 -8.81 -9.04 6.60
C ASP A 140 -8.62 -10.54 6.87
N GLU A 141 -9.44 -11.11 7.75
CA GLU A 141 -9.37 -12.53 8.07
C GLU A 141 -9.78 -13.42 6.88
N ALA A 142 -10.84 -13.02 6.17
CA ALA A 142 -11.31 -13.75 4.99
C ALA A 142 -10.28 -13.77 3.86
N LEU A 143 -9.46 -12.70 3.76
CA LEU A 143 -8.35 -12.66 2.80
C LEU A 143 -7.27 -13.69 3.13
N ARG A 144 -6.98 -13.94 4.40
CA ARG A 144 -5.96 -14.91 4.83
C ARG A 144 -6.37 -16.37 4.59
N GLN A 145 -7.66 -16.63 4.46
CA GLN A 145 -8.20 -17.99 4.33
C GLN A 145 -8.35 -18.49 2.88
N LYS A 146 -8.06 -17.65 1.89
CA LYS A 146 -8.25 -17.99 0.47
C LYS A 146 -7.00 -17.74 -0.35
N PRO A 147 -6.74 -18.56 -1.37
CA PRO A 147 -5.79 -18.20 -2.41
C PRO A 147 -6.22 -16.89 -3.08
N ILE A 148 -5.27 -15.96 -3.24
CA ILE A 148 -5.51 -14.64 -3.82
C ILE A 148 -4.67 -14.49 -5.07
N ILE A 149 -5.28 -13.95 -6.12
CA ILE A 149 -4.59 -13.43 -7.30
C ILE A 149 -4.93 -11.94 -7.38
N ALA A 150 -3.91 -11.09 -7.29
CA ALA A 150 -4.09 -9.64 -7.30
C ALA A 150 -3.15 -8.97 -8.31
N TRP A 151 -3.59 -7.85 -8.88
CA TRP A 151 -2.78 -7.08 -9.82
C TRP A 151 -3.04 -5.57 -9.69
N SER A 152 -2.05 -4.76 -10.09
CA SER A 152 -2.11 -3.30 -10.04
C SER A 152 -2.46 -2.80 -8.63
N GLY A 153 -3.44 -1.93 -8.46
CA GLY A 153 -3.92 -1.47 -7.15
C GLY A 153 -4.37 -2.59 -6.21
N GLY A 154 -4.83 -3.73 -6.76
CA GLY A 154 -5.14 -4.93 -5.99
C GLY A 154 -3.90 -5.56 -5.34
N ALA A 155 -2.76 -5.59 -6.02
CA ALA A 155 -1.50 -6.05 -5.43
C ALA A 155 -0.99 -5.08 -4.35
N MET A 156 -1.14 -3.76 -4.58
CA MET A 156 -0.70 -2.74 -3.61
C MET A 156 -1.39 -2.87 -2.26
N VAL A 157 -2.70 -3.19 -2.22
CA VAL A 157 -3.43 -3.33 -0.94
C VAL A 157 -3.00 -4.55 -0.13
N LEU A 158 -2.37 -5.55 -0.75
CA LEU A 158 -1.89 -6.76 -0.07
C LEU A 158 -0.52 -6.58 0.61
N ALA A 159 0.26 -5.57 0.22
CA ALA A 159 1.53 -5.23 0.84
C ALA A 159 1.35 -4.66 2.25
N GLU A 160 2.44 -4.44 2.99
CA GLU A 160 2.40 -3.78 4.30
C GLU A 160 2.05 -2.29 4.19
N ARG A 161 2.50 -1.63 3.14
CA ARG A 161 2.32 -0.19 2.90
C ARG A 161 1.89 0.07 1.48
N ILE A 162 1.03 1.05 1.31
CA ILE A 162 0.52 1.49 0.01
C ILE A 162 1.18 2.81 -0.34
N LEU A 163 2.00 2.80 -1.38
CA LEU A 163 2.67 3.98 -1.91
C LEU A 163 1.95 4.46 -3.18
N LEU A 164 1.51 5.71 -3.19
CA LEU A 164 0.93 6.35 -4.36
C LEU A 164 1.99 7.07 -5.16
N TYR A 165 1.95 6.92 -6.47
CA TYR A 165 2.75 7.67 -7.42
C TYR A 165 1.89 7.95 -8.66
N HIS A 166 1.91 9.18 -9.11
CA HIS A 166 1.03 9.64 -10.18
C HIS A 166 1.81 9.79 -11.49
N ASP A 167 1.18 9.45 -12.60
CA ASP A 167 1.79 9.48 -13.92
C ASP A 167 2.21 10.88 -14.34
N HIS A 168 1.39 11.89 -14.01
CA HIS A 168 1.70 13.29 -14.26
C HIS A 168 0.95 14.16 -13.25
N THR A 169 1.67 14.98 -12.51
CA THR A 169 1.09 16.06 -11.73
C THR A 169 1.27 17.38 -12.46
N THR A 170 0.37 18.33 -12.23
CA THR A 170 0.48 19.70 -12.76
C THR A 170 1.74 20.43 -12.30
N HIS A 171 2.45 19.87 -11.33
CA HIS A 171 3.66 20.42 -10.71
C HIS A 171 4.94 19.62 -11.01
N GLY A 172 4.93 18.77 -12.03
CA GLY A 172 6.08 17.93 -12.40
C GLY A 172 5.90 16.47 -12.01
N VAL A 173 7.00 15.70 -12.03
CA VAL A 173 6.98 14.29 -11.67
C VAL A 173 6.49 14.12 -10.25
N GLY A 174 5.40 13.39 -10.10
CA GLY A 174 4.72 13.23 -8.82
C GLY A 174 5.62 12.59 -7.78
N LEU A 175 5.74 13.24 -6.63
CA LEU A 175 6.40 12.64 -5.50
C LEU A 175 5.62 11.41 -5.04
N ALA A 176 6.32 10.28 -4.91
CA ALA A 176 5.72 9.11 -4.30
C ALA A 176 5.35 9.42 -2.85
N GLU A 177 4.12 9.09 -2.46
CA GLU A 177 3.57 9.40 -1.13
C GLU A 177 2.84 8.19 -0.54
N TYR A 178 2.96 7.97 0.76
CA TYR A 178 2.14 6.95 1.40
C TYR A 178 0.66 7.31 1.36
N LEU A 179 -0.17 6.32 1.10
CA LEU A 179 -1.62 6.43 1.20
C LEU A 179 -2.11 5.95 2.55
N ASP A 180 -1.67 4.77 2.95
CA ASP A 180 -2.16 4.03 4.11
C ASP A 180 -1.30 2.77 4.31
N ARG A 181 -1.52 2.02 5.39
CA ARG A 181 -1.06 0.63 5.47
C ARG A 181 -1.94 -0.27 4.61
N GLY A 182 -1.32 -1.28 4.00
CA GLY A 182 -2.03 -2.36 3.33
C GLY A 182 -2.48 -3.44 4.32
N PHE A 183 -2.86 -4.60 3.79
CA PHE A 183 -3.29 -5.74 4.63
C PHE A 183 -2.13 -6.61 5.14
N GLY A 184 -0.90 -6.35 4.73
CA GLY A 184 0.30 -7.06 5.19
C GLY A 184 0.29 -8.56 4.88
N LEU A 185 -0.37 -8.97 3.79
CA LEU A 185 -0.42 -10.37 3.38
C LEU A 185 0.86 -10.83 2.67
N VAL A 186 1.62 -9.88 2.15
CA VAL A 186 2.95 -10.11 1.60
C VAL A 186 3.94 -9.24 2.39
N PRO A 187 4.54 -9.79 3.44
CA PRO A 187 5.40 -9.02 4.34
C PRO A 187 6.73 -8.65 3.69
N GLY A 188 7.32 -7.56 4.16
CA GLY A 188 8.65 -7.11 3.74
C GLY A 188 8.72 -6.49 2.36
N VAL A 189 7.58 -6.31 1.65
CA VAL A 189 7.54 -5.83 0.27
C VAL A 189 6.59 -4.64 0.12
N VAL A 190 6.98 -3.68 -0.73
CA VAL A 190 6.10 -2.65 -1.27
C VAL A 190 5.98 -2.86 -2.78
N PHE A 191 4.79 -3.16 -3.26
CA PHE A 191 4.56 -3.36 -4.69
C PHE A 191 4.41 -2.05 -5.44
N LEU A 192 5.14 -1.93 -6.53
CA LEU A 192 5.16 -0.79 -7.44
C LEU A 192 4.73 -1.23 -8.85
N PRO A 193 3.42 -1.49 -9.08
CA PRO A 193 2.93 -1.88 -10.39
C PRO A 193 3.07 -0.73 -11.41
N HIS A 194 3.51 -1.06 -12.63
CA HIS A 194 3.76 -0.09 -13.71
C HIS A 194 4.79 0.99 -13.35
N ALA A 195 5.79 0.63 -12.53
CA ALA A 195 6.75 1.57 -11.98
C ALA A 195 7.63 2.23 -13.05
N GLU A 196 7.98 1.51 -14.12
CA GLU A 196 8.80 2.06 -15.22
C GLU A 196 8.15 3.27 -15.89
N GLN A 197 6.83 3.23 -16.04
CA GLN A 197 6.08 4.30 -16.69
C GLN A 197 5.84 5.50 -15.78
N ARG A 198 5.90 5.31 -14.44
CA ARG A 198 5.36 6.27 -13.46
C ARG A 198 6.39 6.88 -12.53
N LEU A 199 7.56 6.25 -12.34
CA LEU A 199 8.53 6.63 -11.32
C LEU A 199 9.87 7.14 -11.88
N GLU A 200 9.99 7.33 -13.20
CA GLU A 200 11.28 7.73 -13.85
C GLU A 200 12.46 6.87 -13.35
N LEU A 201 12.31 5.55 -13.38
CA LEU A 201 13.33 4.61 -12.90
C LEU A 201 14.61 4.59 -13.74
N SER A 202 14.66 5.32 -14.85
CA SER A 202 15.89 5.59 -15.61
C SER A 202 16.87 6.52 -14.88
N ARG A 203 16.40 7.25 -13.86
CA ARG A 203 17.23 8.12 -13.04
C ARG A 203 17.73 7.38 -11.80
N PRO A 204 19.05 7.08 -11.67
CA PRO A 204 19.61 6.38 -10.51
C PRO A 204 19.29 7.07 -9.17
N GLU A 205 19.18 8.39 -9.18
CA GLU A 205 18.79 9.18 -8.02
C GLU A 205 17.40 8.78 -7.49
N ASN A 206 16.40 8.70 -8.37
CA ASN A 206 15.03 8.36 -7.97
C ASN A 206 14.96 6.93 -7.41
N VAL A 207 15.65 6.00 -8.06
CA VAL A 207 15.73 4.60 -7.61
C VAL A 207 16.36 4.51 -6.22
N ALA A 208 17.54 5.15 -6.04
CA ALA A 208 18.27 5.08 -4.78
C ALA A 208 17.51 5.76 -3.61
N ILE A 209 16.94 6.94 -3.85
CA ILE A 209 16.18 7.67 -2.83
C ILE A 209 14.96 6.86 -2.43
N LEU A 210 14.20 6.31 -3.40
CA LEU A 210 13.01 5.54 -3.11
C LEU A 210 13.35 4.23 -2.38
N ALA A 211 14.41 3.52 -2.80
CA ALA A 211 14.88 2.33 -2.12
C ALA A 211 15.31 2.62 -0.67
N ALA A 212 16.12 3.66 -0.45
CA ALA A 212 16.56 4.04 0.89
C ALA A 212 15.40 4.50 1.79
N ARG A 213 14.42 5.24 1.23
CA ARG A 213 13.22 5.68 1.95
C ARG A 213 12.35 4.52 2.42
N LEU A 214 12.17 3.53 1.58
CA LEU A 214 11.28 2.40 1.86
C LEU A 214 11.93 1.33 2.75
N ALA A 215 13.26 1.35 2.92
CA ALA A 215 13.95 0.41 3.80
C ALA A 215 13.38 0.42 5.24
N PRO A 216 13.22 -0.75 5.90
CA PRO A 216 13.72 -2.07 5.50
C PRO A 216 12.82 -2.81 4.48
N LEU A 217 11.68 -2.26 4.07
CA LEU A 217 10.83 -2.87 3.07
C LEU A 217 11.48 -2.83 1.69
N ARG A 218 11.24 -3.87 0.91
CA ARG A 218 11.78 -4.03 -0.44
C ARG A 218 10.81 -3.44 -1.47
N PRO A 219 11.20 -2.38 -2.19
CA PRO A 219 10.39 -1.82 -3.26
C PRO A 219 10.52 -2.66 -4.52
N VAL A 220 9.45 -3.31 -4.92
CA VAL A 220 9.42 -4.22 -6.07
C VAL A 220 8.59 -3.67 -7.21
N ALA A 221 9.25 -3.31 -8.29
CA ALA A 221 8.61 -2.97 -9.55
C ALA A 221 8.01 -4.23 -10.18
N LEU A 222 6.71 -4.18 -10.45
CA LEU A 222 5.96 -5.25 -11.10
C LEU A 222 5.45 -4.76 -12.45
N GLU A 223 6.00 -5.35 -13.52
CA GLU A 223 5.58 -5.09 -14.88
C GLU A 223 4.72 -6.24 -15.44
N ASN A 224 4.13 -6.03 -16.60
CA ASN A 224 3.24 -7.02 -17.21
C ASN A 224 3.96 -8.35 -17.46
N GLY A 225 3.36 -9.44 -17.03
CA GLY A 225 3.84 -10.80 -17.27
C GLY A 225 4.72 -11.37 -16.14
N GLY A 226 5.01 -10.59 -15.10
CA GLY A 226 5.68 -11.07 -13.89
C GLY A 226 4.75 -11.09 -12.69
N GLY A 227 5.04 -11.91 -11.69
CA GLY A 227 4.32 -11.98 -10.43
C GLY A 227 5.13 -12.61 -9.31
N ILE A 228 4.68 -12.34 -8.07
CA ILE A 228 5.27 -12.87 -6.84
C ILE A 228 4.15 -13.53 -6.04
N ASP A 229 4.38 -14.74 -5.52
CA ASP A 229 3.44 -15.39 -4.61
C ASP A 229 3.61 -14.93 -3.16
N ALA A 230 2.74 -15.41 -2.26
CA ALA A 230 2.78 -15.05 -0.84
C ALA A 230 4.06 -15.51 -0.12
N HIS A 231 4.81 -16.46 -0.70
CA HIS A 231 6.09 -16.92 -0.18
C HIS A 231 7.27 -16.13 -0.76
N GLY A 232 7.00 -15.13 -1.61
CA GLY A 232 8.00 -14.33 -2.28
C GLY A 232 8.59 -14.99 -3.53
N GLN A 233 8.08 -16.15 -3.98
CA GLN A 233 8.59 -16.81 -5.17
C GLN A 233 8.10 -16.13 -6.44
N CYS A 234 9.00 -15.92 -7.39
CA CYS A 234 8.68 -15.32 -8.69
C CYS A 234 8.06 -16.33 -9.65
N PHE A 235 7.10 -15.87 -10.44
CA PHE A 235 6.55 -16.61 -11.57
C PHE A 235 6.38 -15.70 -12.80
N GLY A 236 6.29 -16.30 -13.98
CA GLY A 236 6.18 -15.56 -15.23
C GLY A 236 7.53 -15.04 -15.72
N ARG A 237 7.54 -13.83 -16.29
CA ARG A 237 8.75 -13.21 -16.84
C ARG A 237 9.63 -12.66 -15.73
N ALA A 238 10.84 -13.18 -15.59
CA ALA A 238 11.79 -12.74 -14.56
C ALA A 238 12.23 -11.28 -14.72
N ASP A 239 12.33 -10.79 -15.96
CA ASP A 239 12.69 -9.39 -16.27
C ASP A 239 11.56 -8.38 -15.93
N ALA A 240 10.34 -8.86 -15.68
CA ALA A 240 9.21 -8.05 -15.27
C ALA A 240 9.11 -7.85 -13.74
N ILE A 241 10.04 -8.41 -12.97
CA ILE A 241 10.06 -8.34 -11.50
C ILE A 241 11.42 -7.84 -11.07
N ARG A 242 11.50 -6.59 -10.66
CA ARG A 242 12.77 -5.96 -10.30
C ARG A 242 12.68 -5.22 -8.99
N GLU A 243 13.72 -5.30 -8.19
CA GLU A 243 13.86 -4.57 -6.95
C GLU A 243 14.65 -3.27 -7.15
N LEU A 244 14.17 -2.19 -6.53
CA LEU A 244 14.91 -0.94 -6.49
C LEU A 244 16.00 -1.05 -5.43
N THR A 245 17.24 -0.70 -5.79
CA THR A 245 18.37 -0.78 -4.86
C THR A 245 18.84 0.59 -4.41
N VAL A 246 19.43 0.67 -3.22
CA VAL A 246 20.00 1.90 -2.67
C VAL A 246 21.19 2.44 -3.49
N ASP A 247 21.74 1.62 -4.37
CA ASP A 247 22.79 2.00 -5.32
C ASP A 247 22.26 2.72 -6.56
N GLY A 248 20.94 2.80 -6.71
CA GLY A 248 20.30 3.48 -7.84
C GLY A 248 20.10 2.60 -9.06
N HIS A 249 20.06 1.28 -8.88
CA HIS A 249 19.86 0.32 -9.96
C HIS A 249 18.60 -0.51 -9.73
N LEU A 250 18.06 -1.07 -10.81
CA LEU A 250 17.04 -2.11 -10.75
C LEU A 250 17.74 -3.46 -10.82
N ALA A 251 17.66 -4.22 -9.74
CA ALA A 251 18.17 -5.60 -9.68
C ALA A 251 17.04 -6.60 -9.94
N PRO A 252 17.33 -7.80 -10.46
CA PRO A 252 16.37 -8.89 -10.41
C PRO A 252 15.91 -9.12 -8.96
N TYR A 253 14.62 -9.32 -8.76
CA TYR A 253 14.12 -9.65 -7.44
C TYR A 253 14.59 -11.05 -7.02
N ASP A 254 15.25 -11.15 -5.88
CA ASP A 254 15.69 -12.42 -5.28
C ASP A 254 14.79 -12.80 -4.11
N PRO A 255 13.97 -13.86 -4.22
CA PRO A 255 13.13 -14.33 -3.13
C PRO A 255 13.90 -14.83 -1.90
N ALA A 256 15.16 -15.26 -2.08
CA ALA A 256 16.01 -15.73 -0.99
C ALA A 256 16.54 -14.60 -0.10
N HIS A 257 16.53 -13.36 -0.60
CA HIS A 257 16.99 -12.19 0.13
C HIS A 257 15.89 -11.64 1.04
N ARG A 258 15.52 -12.38 2.09
CA ARG A 258 14.60 -11.88 3.13
C ARG A 258 15.34 -10.90 4.03
N THR A 259 14.81 -9.69 4.19
CA THR A 259 15.24 -8.80 5.28
C THR A 259 14.95 -9.49 6.61
N ALA A 260 15.97 -9.58 7.47
CA ALA A 260 15.90 -10.25 8.79
C ALA A 260 14.90 -9.48 9.72
N GLY A 261 13.63 -9.75 9.59
CA GLY A 261 12.55 -9.13 10.37
C GLY A 261 11.21 -9.88 10.33
N GLY A 262 11.10 -10.96 9.54
CA GLY A 262 9.83 -11.63 9.26
C GLY A 262 9.59 -12.97 9.94
N ASP A 263 10.51 -13.50 10.74
CA ASP A 263 10.42 -14.89 11.24
C ASP A 263 9.63 -15.08 12.56
N ASP A 264 9.20 -14.03 13.26
CA ASP A 264 8.51 -14.20 14.56
C ASP A 264 6.96 -14.21 14.50
N ALA A 265 6.35 -13.86 13.37
CA ALA A 265 4.88 -13.79 13.28
C ALA A 265 4.20 -15.08 12.76
N ALA A 266 4.96 -16.09 12.34
CA ALA A 266 4.41 -17.33 11.76
C ALA A 266 4.43 -18.53 12.73
N ARG A 267 4.79 -18.32 14.01
CA ARG A 267 4.92 -19.39 15.03
C ARG A 267 4.14 -19.11 16.33
N SER A 268 3.07 -18.35 16.29
CA SER A 268 2.17 -18.26 17.45
C SER A 268 0.71 -18.50 17.07
#